data_216838f18aea80c936b175cdded0cfcf
#
_entry.id   216838f18aea80c936b175cdded0cfcf
#
_cell.length_a   1.000
_cell.length_b   1.000
_cell.length_c   1.000
_cell.angle_alpha   90.00
_cell.angle_beta   90.00
_cell.angle_gamma   90.00
#
_symmetry.space_group_name_H-M   'P 1'
#
loop_
_entity.id
_entity.type
_entity.pdbx_description
1 polymer ?
#
loop_
_entity_poly.entity_id
_entity_poly.type
_entity_poly.pdbx_seq_one_letter_code
_entity_poly.pdbx_strand_id
1 'polypeptide(L)'
;MSYLDMLISALGQGTVYAPMALGVFIAFRILNTPDLTIDGSFVFGMTVCALVTVAGQPVLALFTGALAGMLAGLVTGLLQTKLRINPILSGILTMTGLYTINYMVLGGQSNLYLQSMVPNKNGDPVPVASRTVYKMFAVGGNGDVSALLLSALIMALCVALLALFFKTRPGIAIRATGDNEEMVRSSSINADLTRSIGIMLANGLVALSGAMLCQEQRYADLGNGSGMLVVGLASVIIGQALFGRRGVTAGLVSAVMGSEIYRIILQAAYQIDMPSYTVKLLSALIVTVALALPLIKEKSLAWSRRRSGERDRAR
;
A
#
# COMPACT_ATOMS: atom_id res chain seq x y z
N MET A 1 14.46 6.45 -23.29
CA MET A 1 14.35 5.17 -22.53
C MET A 1 13.86 4.08 -23.46
N SER A 2 14.49 2.89 -23.44
CA SER A 2 13.96 1.74 -24.18
C SER A 2 12.60 1.33 -23.56
N TYR A 3 11.68 0.78 -24.36
CA TYR A 3 10.41 0.23 -23.84
C TYR A 3 10.65 -0.83 -22.77
N LEU A 4 11.76 -1.56 -22.87
CA LEU A 4 12.16 -2.55 -21.88
C LEU A 4 12.53 -1.91 -20.54
N ASP A 5 13.31 -0.82 -20.53
CA ASP A 5 13.69 -0.09 -19.33
C ASP A 5 12.47 0.51 -18.62
N MET A 6 11.50 1.00 -19.41
CA MET A 6 10.23 1.48 -18.89
C MET A 6 9.46 0.37 -18.16
N LEU A 7 9.34 -0.81 -18.77
CA LEU A 7 8.63 -1.94 -18.16
C LEU A 7 9.32 -2.42 -16.89
N ILE A 8 10.65 -2.51 -16.89
CA ILE A 8 11.42 -2.90 -15.70
C ILE A 8 11.20 -1.89 -14.57
N SER A 9 11.26 -0.60 -14.86
CA SER A 9 11.01 0.46 -13.88
C SER A 9 9.56 0.46 -13.36
N ALA A 10 8.57 0.26 -14.25
CA ALA A 10 7.17 0.17 -13.88
C ALA A 10 6.89 -1.02 -12.96
N LEU A 11 7.42 -2.21 -13.29
CA LEU A 11 7.31 -3.42 -12.48
C LEU A 11 8.04 -3.25 -11.14
N GLY A 12 9.25 -2.65 -11.13
CA GLY A 12 9.97 -2.34 -9.90
C GLY A 12 9.15 -1.48 -8.94
N GLN A 13 8.56 -0.41 -9.44
CA GLN A 13 7.66 0.43 -8.65
C GLN A 13 6.38 -0.31 -8.26
N GLY A 14 5.77 -1.11 -9.15
CA GLY A 14 4.59 -1.90 -8.87
C GLY A 14 4.78 -2.83 -7.68
N THR A 15 5.91 -3.53 -7.63
CA THR A 15 6.25 -4.43 -6.52
C THR A 15 6.49 -3.69 -5.21
N VAL A 16 7.06 -2.48 -5.22
CA VAL A 16 7.25 -1.64 -4.03
C VAL A 16 5.91 -1.16 -3.45
N TYR A 17 4.94 -0.86 -4.30
CA TYR A 17 3.61 -0.43 -3.85
C TYR A 17 2.64 -1.61 -3.60
N ALA A 18 2.99 -2.83 -3.99
CA ALA A 18 2.13 -4.00 -3.78
C ALA A 18 1.78 -4.26 -2.30
N PRO A 19 2.71 -4.14 -1.30
CA PRO A 19 2.33 -4.28 0.10
C PRO A 19 1.29 -3.25 0.56
N MET A 20 1.33 -2.02 0.03
CA MET A 20 0.28 -1.02 0.28
C MET A 20 -1.07 -1.48 -0.28
N ALA A 21 -1.11 -1.99 -1.51
CA ALA A 21 -2.34 -2.52 -2.08
C ALA A 21 -2.89 -3.71 -1.28
N LEU A 22 -2.02 -4.57 -0.73
CA LEU A 22 -2.42 -5.65 0.18
C LEU A 22 -3.02 -5.12 1.49
N GLY A 23 -2.43 -4.07 2.08
CA GLY A 23 -2.97 -3.41 3.27
C GLY A 23 -4.35 -2.81 3.03
N VAL A 24 -4.50 -2.07 1.91
CA VAL A 24 -5.79 -1.52 1.48
C VAL A 24 -6.82 -2.62 1.22
N PHE A 25 -6.41 -3.74 0.61
CA PHE A 25 -7.28 -4.89 0.41
C PHE A 25 -7.80 -5.47 1.74
N ILE A 26 -6.94 -5.55 2.76
CA ILE A 26 -7.35 -6.03 4.10
C ILE A 26 -8.36 -5.06 4.71
N ALA A 27 -8.09 -3.77 4.75
CA ALA A 27 -8.96 -2.78 5.37
C ALA A 27 -10.32 -2.67 4.66
N PHE A 28 -10.33 -2.54 3.33
CA PHE A 28 -11.55 -2.22 2.58
C PHE A 28 -12.33 -3.45 2.11
N ARG A 29 -11.67 -4.60 1.89
CA ARG A 29 -12.34 -5.81 1.35
C ARG A 29 -12.51 -6.93 2.36
N ILE A 30 -11.56 -7.09 3.29
CA ILE A 30 -11.65 -8.14 4.31
C ILE A 30 -12.38 -7.62 5.53
N LEU A 31 -11.99 -6.46 6.08
CA LEU A 31 -12.64 -5.84 7.24
C LEU A 31 -13.88 -5.01 6.88
N ASN A 32 -14.04 -4.66 5.62
CA ASN A 32 -15.09 -3.78 5.12
C ASN A 32 -15.18 -2.46 5.91
N THR A 33 -14.02 -1.94 6.32
CA THR A 33 -13.87 -0.74 7.15
C THR A 33 -13.03 0.29 6.41
N PRO A 34 -13.58 1.47 6.08
CA PRO A 34 -12.79 2.53 5.46
C PRO A 34 -11.77 3.06 6.48
N ASP A 35 -10.48 3.00 6.12
CA ASP A 35 -9.38 3.46 6.96
C ASP A 35 -8.58 4.55 6.24
N LEU A 36 -8.68 5.78 6.71
CA LEU A 36 -7.93 6.93 6.19
C LEU A 36 -6.56 7.10 6.84
N THR A 37 -6.21 6.26 7.83
CA THR A 37 -4.88 6.28 8.46
C THR A 37 -3.78 5.91 7.46
N ILE A 38 -4.13 5.23 6.37
CA ILE A 38 -3.24 4.70 5.34
C ILE A 38 -2.25 5.75 4.84
N ASP A 39 -2.71 6.96 4.50
CA ASP A 39 -1.84 8.04 4.02
C ASP A 39 -0.79 8.42 5.07
N GLY A 40 -1.19 8.53 6.34
CA GLY A 40 -0.29 8.82 7.46
C GLY A 40 0.67 7.67 7.78
N SER A 41 0.17 6.43 7.78
CA SER A 41 0.97 5.23 8.07
C SER A 41 2.02 4.95 6.99
N PHE A 42 1.72 5.24 5.73
CA PHE A 42 2.67 5.14 4.63
C PHE A 42 3.89 6.03 4.88
N VAL A 43 3.66 7.30 5.20
CA VAL A 43 4.72 8.25 5.54
C VAL A 43 5.43 7.85 6.82
N PHE A 44 4.71 7.36 7.83
CA PHE A 44 5.30 6.95 9.10
C PHE A 44 6.29 5.79 8.92
N GLY A 45 5.94 4.80 8.09
CA GLY A 45 6.88 3.74 7.70
C GLY A 45 8.11 4.29 6.97
N MET A 46 7.90 5.25 6.06
CA MET A 46 8.96 5.92 5.31
C MET A 46 9.92 6.69 6.23
N THR A 47 9.40 7.50 7.15
CA THR A 47 10.20 8.36 8.03
C THR A 47 11.00 7.56 9.06
N VAL A 48 10.38 6.55 9.69
CA VAL A 48 11.07 5.66 10.62
C VAL A 48 12.15 4.85 9.89
N CYS A 49 11.86 4.35 8.68
CA CYS A 49 12.83 3.67 7.84
C CYS A 49 14.01 4.58 7.50
N ALA A 50 13.77 5.85 7.17
CA ALA A 50 14.82 6.80 6.86
C ALA A 50 15.81 6.95 8.02
N LEU A 51 15.31 7.18 9.25
CA LEU A 51 16.16 7.33 10.44
C LEU A 51 17.03 6.09 10.69
N VAL A 52 16.42 4.90 10.67
CA VAL A 52 17.14 3.64 10.95
C VAL A 52 18.14 3.31 9.83
N THR A 53 17.84 3.68 8.58
CA THR A 53 18.77 3.51 7.46
C THR A 53 19.97 4.45 7.59
N VAL A 54 19.76 5.70 7.99
CA VAL A 54 20.85 6.66 8.25
C VAL A 54 21.72 6.19 9.44
N ALA A 55 21.12 5.53 10.43
CA ALA A 55 21.86 4.87 11.53
C ALA A 55 22.66 3.61 11.09
N GLY A 56 22.65 3.26 9.79
CA GLY A 56 23.49 2.19 9.23
C GLY A 56 22.85 0.79 9.24
N GLN A 57 21.55 0.67 9.55
CA GLN A 57 20.86 -0.62 9.63
C GLN A 57 19.69 -0.73 8.63
N PRO A 58 19.94 -0.80 7.31
CA PRO A 58 18.91 -0.73 6.29
C PRO A 58 17.92 -1.90 6.30
N VAL A 59 18.34 -3.10 6.65
CA VAL A 59 17.45 -4.27 6.75
C VAL A 59 16.49 -4.11 7.94
N LEU A 60 17.02 -3.73 9.11
CA LEU A 60 16.20 -3.48 10.29
C LEU A 60 15.21 -2.34 10.06
N ALA A 61 15.59 -1.36 9.22
CA ALA A 61 14.75 -0.22 8.87
C ALA A 61 13.42 -0.62 8.23
N LEU A 62 13.38 -1.67 7.40
CA LEU A 62 12.14 -2.18 6.81
C LEU A 62 11.20 -2.76 7.88
N PHE A 63 11.74 -3.55 8.81
CA PHE A 63 10.96 -4.12 9.91
C PHE A 63 10.45 -3.05 10.87
N THR A 64 11.30 -2.10 11.25
CA THR A 64 10.90 -0.99 12.14
C THR A 64 9.86 -0.08 11.50
N GLY A 65 9.96 0.17 10.18
CA GLY A 65 8.94 0.89 9.43
C GLY A 65 7.60 0.16 9.43
N ALA A 66 7.59 -1.15 9.19
CA ALA A 66 6.37 -1.96 9.26
C ALA A 66 5.76 -1.96 10.68
N LEU A 67 6.57 -2.11 11.73
CA LEU A 67 6.12 -2.05 13.13
C LEU A 67 5.55 -0.67 13.48
N ALA A 68 6.14 0.41 13.00
CA ALA A 68 5.61 1.76 13.18
C ALA A 68 4.19 1.89 12.61
N GLY A 69 3.96 1.36 11.40
CA GLY A 69 2.62 1.32 10.82
C GLY A 69 1.65 0.43 11.60
N MET A 70 2.10 -0.70 12.14
CA MET A 70 1.27 -1.53 13.02
C MET A 70 0.84 -0.76 14.28
N LEU A 71 1.73 0.02 14.88
CA LEU A 71 1.40 0.88 16.03
C LEU A 71 0.39 1.97 15.66
N ALA A 72 0.55 2.61 14.50
CA ALA A 72 -0.43 3.57 14.01
C ALA A 72 -1.81 2.92 13.80
N GLY A 73 -1.84 1.74 13.18
CA GLY A 73 -3.06 0.96 13.00
C GLY A 73 -3.68 0.50 14.32
N LEU A 74 -2.86 0.19 15.35
CA LEU A 74 -3.35 -0.12 16.69
C LEU A 74 -4.07 1.08 17.30
N VAL A 75 -3.50 2.28 17.22
CA VAL A 75 -4.15 3.50 17.71
C VAL A 75 -5.49 3.71 17.02
N THR A 76 -5.57 3.63 15.71
CA THR A 76 -6.82 3.73 14.96
C THR A 76 -7.82 2.65 15.37
N GLY A 77 -7.35 1.40 15.50
CA GLY A 77 -8.18 0.28 15.96
C GLY A 77 -8.75 0.50 17.37
N LEU A 78 -7.96 1.03 18.31
CA LEU A 78 -8.42 1.36 19.66
C LEU A 78 -9.45 2.51 19.66
N LEU A 79 -9.24 3.56 18.84
CA LEU A 79 -10.21 4.64 18.68
C LEU A 79 -11.57 4.10 18.18
N GLN A 80 -11.55 3.17 17.22
CA GLN A 80 -12.78 2.56 16.68
C GLN A 80 -13.48 1.63 17.68
N THR A 81 -12.72 0.79 18.40
CA THR A 81 -13.27 -0.29 19.21
C THR A 81 -13.54 0.13 20.65
N LYS A 82 -12.61 0.81 21.29
CA LYS A 82 -12.74 1.24 22.70
C LYS A 82 -13.51 2.54 22.85
N LEU A 83 -13.20 3.54 22.02
CA LEU A 83 -13.91 4.83 22.06
C LEU A 83 -15.14 4.87 21.15
N ARG A 84 -15.38 3.80 20.36
CA ARG A 84 -16.51 3.68 19.42
C ARG A 84 -16.64 4.85 18.46
N ILE A 85 -15.50 5.45 18.09
CA ILE A 85 -15.45 6.53 17.11
C ILE A 85 -15.70 5.93 15.72
N ASN A 86 -16.42 6.68 14.90
CA ASN A 86 -16.67 6.29 13.50
C ASN A 86 -15.35 5.96 12.78
N PRO A 87 -15.26 4.88 11.99
CA PRO A 87 -14.04 4.47 11.29
C PRO A 87 -13.37 5.57 10.47
N ILE A 88 -14.15 6.34 9.73
CA ILE A 88 -13.64 7.44 8.91
C ILE A 88 -13.01 8.53 9.80
N LEU A 89 -13.72 8.93 10.87
CA LEU A 89 -13.24 9.96 11.78
C LEU A 89 -11.98 9.52 12.54
N SER A 90 -11.95 8.27 13.01
CA SER A 90 -10.77 7.72 13.69
C SER A 90 -9.54 7.71 12.79
N GLY A 91 -9.71 7.35 11.50
CA GLY A 91 -8.66 7.41 10.49
C GLY A 91 -8.12 8.83 10.27
N ILE A 92 -9.03 9.81 10.13
CA ILE A 92 -8.65 11.23 9.97
C ILE A 92 -7.88 11.74 11.20
N LEU A 93 -8.36 11.43 12.42
CA LEU A 93 -7.69 11.84 13.66
C LEU A 93 -6.28 11.27 13.75
N THR A 94 -6.12 9.96 13.50
CA THR A 94 -4.80 9.32 13.54
C THR A 94 -3.89 9.86 12.43
N MET A 95 -4.38 10.03 11.21
CA MET A 95 -3.62 10.59 10.09
C MET A 95 -3.11 12.01 10.42
N THR A 96 -3.96 12.85 10.99
CA THR A 96 -3.59 14.23 11.38
C THR A 96 -2.54 14.23 12.51
N GLY A 97 -2.69 13.35 13.49
CA GLY A 97 -1.69 13.16 14.55
C GLY A 97 -0.35 12.64 14.00
N LEU A 98 -0.40 11.67 13.10
CA LEU A 98 0.79 11.12 12.44
C LEU A 98 1.53 12.17 11.62
N TYR A 99 0.85 13.14 11.01
CA TYR A 99 1.52 14.21 10.28
C TYR A 99 2.52 14.95 11.16
N THR A 100 2.11 15.33 12.38
CA THR A 100 2.99 16.00 13.35
C THR A 100 4.10 15.08 13.85
N ILE A 101 3.79 13.80 14.11
CA ILE A 101 4.78 12.81 14.54
C ILE A 101 5.83 12.62 13.43
N ASN A 102 5.41 12.47 12.19
CA ASN A 102 6.30 12.32 11.04
C ASN A 102 7.22 13.55 10.88
N TYR A 103 6.68 14.75 11.05
CA TYR A 103 7.46 15.98 11.01
C TYR A 103 8.50 16.04 12.14
N MET A 104 8.13 15.63 13.35
CA MET A 104 9.06 15.52 14.50
C MET A 104 10.15 14.48 14.25
N VAL A 105 9.79 13.31 13.72
CA VAL A 105 10.72 12.22 13.38
C VAL A 105 11.74 12.66 12.32
N LEU A 106 11.34 13.51 11.37
CA LEU A 106 12.26 14.09 10.37
C LEU A 106 13.07 15.29 10.90
N GLY A 107 13.02 15.57 12.21
CA GLY A 107 13.77 16.68 12.81
C GLY A 107 13.26 18.06 12.42
N GLY A 108 11.96 18.22 12.15
CA GLY A 108 11.33 19.48 11.75
C GLY A 108 11.52 19.84 10.27
N GLN A 109 11.87 18.88 9.44
CA GLN A 109 12.03 19.07 7.99
C GLN A 109 10.91 18.32 7.24
N SER A 110 10.54 18.81 6.05
CA SER A 110 9.55 18.16 5.20
C SER A 110 10.12 16.95 4.46
N ASN A 111 11.42 16.89 4.27
CA ASN A 111 12.12 15.81 3.58
C ASN A 111 13.45 15.48 4.27
N LEU A 112 13.87 14.24 4.17
CA LEU A 112 15.15 13.74 4.68
C LEU A 112 15.79 12.85 3.62
N TYR A 113 16.99 13.23 3.16
CA TYR A 113 17.79 12.40 2.27
C TYR A 113 18.56 11.34 3.06
N LEU A 114 18.67 10.13 2.54
CA LEU A 114 19.42 9.02 3.15
C LEU A 114 20.94 9.25 2.95
N GLN A 115 21.49 10.13 3.74
CA GLN A 115 22.93 10.49 3.73
C GLN A 115 23.49 10.36 5.14
N SER A 116 24.61 9.66 5.27
CA SER A 116 25.39 9.58 6.52
C SER A 116 26.53 10.58 6.43
N MET A 117 26.77 11.34 7.50
CA MET A 117 27.96 12.22 7.60
C MET A 117 29.18 11.37 7.97
N VAL A 118 30.15 11.27 7.08
CA VAL A 118 31.40 10.53 7.29
C VAL A 118 32.57 11.51 7.25
N PRO A 119 33.48 11.50 8.23
CA PRO A 119 34.65 12.37 8.23
C PRO A 119 35.55 12.06 7.02
N ASN A 120 35.92 13.11 6.27
CA ASN A 120 36.89 13.04 5.18
C ASN A 120 38.33 12.89 5.76
N LYS A 121 39.32 12.68 4.89
CA LYS A 121 40.73 12.63 5.28
C LYS A 121 41.23 13.84 6.10
N ASN A 122 40.55 14.96 5.98
CA ASN A 122 40.82 16.20 6.71
C ASN A 122 40.00 16.37 8.00
N GLY A 123 39.15 15.38 8.34
CA GLY A 123 38.30 15.45 9.52
C GLY A 123 36.94 16.15 9.30
N ASP A 124 36.70 16.74 8.12
CA ASP A 124 35.44 17.41 7.83
C ASP A 124 34.32 16.43 7.53
N PRO A 125 33.09 16.63 8.05
CA PRO A 125 31.95 15.78 7.78
C PRO A 125 31.45 15.97 6.34
N VAL A 126 31.60 14.93 5.52
CA VAL A 126 31.11 14.90 4.13
C VAL A 126 29.88 14.00 4.04
N PRO A 127 28.79 14.45 3.40
CA PRO A 127 27.61 13.63 3.21
C PRO A 127 27.88 12.49 2.23
N VAL A 128 27.72 11.27 2.69
CA VAL A 128 27.84 10.05 1.89
C VAL A 128 26.50 9.36 1.85
N ALA A 129 26.04 8.96 0.66
CA ALA A 129 24.78 8.23 0.52
C ALA A 129 24.78 6.94 1.35
N SER A 130 23.82 6.81 2.25
CA SER A 130 23.66 5.63 3.11
C SER A 130 23.45 4.36 2.27
N ARG A 131 23.96 3.23 2.76
CA ARG A 131 23.70 1.93 2.14
C ARG A 131 22.22 1.58 2.32
N THR A 132 21.52 1.34 1.23
CA THR A 132 20.16 0.83 1.23
C THR A 132 20.16 -0.69 1.01
N VAL A 133 19.08 -1.37 1.36
CA VAL A 133 18.94 -2.83 1.11
C VAL A 133 19.10 -3.10 -0.39
N TYR A 134 18.54 -2.27 -1.26
CA TYR A 134 18.67 -2.40 -2.70
C TYR A 134 20.13 -2.32 -3.20
N LYS A 135 20.95 -1.47 -2.58
CA LYS A 135 22.39 -1.39 -2.89
C LYS A 135 23.19 -2.56 -2.30
N MET A 136 22.76 -3.10 -1.15
CA MET A 136 23.46 -4.26 -0.54
C MET A 136 23.29 -5.53 -1.37
N PHE A 137 22.13 -5.71 -2.00
CA PHE A 137 21.81 -6.87 -2.82
C PHE A 137 21.98 -6.63 -4.33
N ALA A 138 22.53 -5.47 -4.74
CA ALA A 138 22.85 -5.21 -6.15
C ALA A 138 24.01 -6.14 -6.60
N VAL A 139 23.67 -7.17 -7.34
CA VAL A 139 24.62 -8.12 -7.92
C VAL A 139 24.77 -7.82 -9.42
N GLY A 140 26.00 -7.63 -9.88
CA GLY A 140 26.36 -7.73 -11.30
C GLY A 140 25.97 -6.57 -12.21
N GLY A 141 26.17 -5.30 -11.79
CA GLY A 141 26.14 -4.15 -12.72
C GLY A 141 24.76 -3.63 -13.15
N ASN A 142 23.70 -4.42 -13.08
CA ASN A 142 22.32 -4.02 -13.41
C ASN A 142 21.53 -3.75 -12.12
N GLY A 143 21.73 -2.57 -11.51
CA GLY A 143 21.09 -2.17 -10.24
C GLY A 143 19.57 -2.25 -10.27
N ASP A 144 18.93 -1.94 -11.40
CA ASP A 144 17.48 -1.90 -11.53
C ASP A 144 16.84 -3.29 -11.51
N VAL A 145 17.47 -4.28 -12.14
CA VAL A 145 16.97 -5.68 -12.15
C VAL A 145 17.11 -6.31 -10.76
N SER A 146 18.22 -6.06 -10.05
CA SER A 146 18.41 -6.58 -8.69
C SER A 146 17.43 -5.95 -7.69
N ALA A 147 17.11 -4.65 -7.84
CA ALA A 147 16.09 -3.96 -7.06
C ALA A 147 14.71 -4.56 -7.29
N LEU A 148 14.34 -4.82 -8.55
CA LEU A 148 13.09 -5.49 -8.92
C LEU A 148 12.99 -6.89 -8.30
N LEU A 149 14.04 -7.69 -8.40
CA LEU A 149 14.05 -9.05 -7.84
C LEU A 149 13.87 -9.04 -6.31
N LEU A 150 14.54 -8.12 -5.61
CA LEU A 150 14.43 -8.00 -4.17
C LEU A 150 13.03 -7.54 -3.74
N SER A 151 12.48 -6.52 -4.39
CA SER A 151 11.12 -6.06 -4.08
C SER A 151 10.07 -7.12 -4.42
N ALA A 152 10.24 -7.87 -5.51
CA ALA A 152 9.38 -8.99 -5.86
C ALA A 152 9.47 -10.14 -4.83
N LEU A 153 10.65 -10.40 -4.29
CA LEU A 153 10.83 -11.39 -3.22
C LEU A 153 10.09 -10.97 -1.94
N ILE A 154 10.23 -9.70 -1.52
CA ILE A 154 9.54 -9.17 -0.33
C ILE A 154 8.02 -9.22 -0.56
N MET A 155 7.55 -8.82 -1.73
CA MET A 155 6.14 -8.89 -2.11
C MET A 155 5.61 -10.34 -2.06
N ALA A 156 6.32 -11.29 -2.68
CA ALA A 156 5.93 -12.69 -2.68
C ALA A 156 5.87 -13.27 -1.25
N LEU A 157 6.83 -12.90 -0.41
CA LEU A 157 6.84 -13.27 1.00
C LEU A 157 5.63 -12.70 1.74
N CYS A 158 5.29 -11.43 1.53
CA CYS A 158 4.09 -10.81 2.11
C CYS A 158 2.81 -11.54 1.69
N VAL A 159 2.67 -11.85 0.40
CA VAL A 159 1.50 -12.60 -0.11
C VAL A 159 1.42 -13.99 0.51
N ALA A 160 2.55 -14.72 0.59
CA ALA A 160 2.60 -16.05 1.17
C ALA A 160 2.25 -16.03 2.66
N LEU A 161 2.83 -15.11 3.44
CA LEU A 161 2.55 -14.95 4.87
C LEU A 161 1.08 -14.58 5.12
N LEU A 162 0.52 -13.66 4.34
CA LEU A 162 -0.89 -13.30 4.44
C LEU A 162 -1.83 -14.44 4.04
N ALA A 163 -1.51 -15.16 2.96
CA ALA A 163 -2.31 -16.31 2.54
C ALA A 163 -2.32 -17.42 3.60
N LEU A 164 -1.20 -17.65 4.29
CA LEU A 164 -1.12 -18.57 5.43
C LEU A 164 -1.86 -18.00 6.64
N PHE A 165 -1.66 -16.74 6.98
CA PHE A 165 -2.32 -16.09 8.12
C PHE A 165 -3.84 -16.14 8.01
N PHE A 166 -4.42 -15.86 6.86
CA PHE A 166 -5.89 -15.92 6.66
C PHE A 166 -6.48 -17.33 6.64
N LYS A 167 -5.64 -18.38 6.68
CA LYS A 167 -6.06 -19.77 6.94
C LYS A 167 -6.04 -20.13 8.43
N THR A 168 -5.41 -19.31 9.28
CA THR A 168 -5.36 -19.55 10.73
C THR A 168 -6.65 -19.10 11.42
N ARG A 169 -6.87 -19.57 12.66
CA ARG A 169 -8.04 -19.18 13.46
C ARG A 169 -8.23 -17.66 13.57
N PRO A 170 -7.20 -16.84 13.92
CA PRO A 170 -7.35 -15.39 13.97
C PRO A 170 -7.65 -14.78 12.59
N GLY A 171 -7.05 -15.29 11.52
CA GLY A 171 -7.33 -14.80 10.17
C GLY A 171 -8.77 -15.06 9.72
N ILE A 172 -9.32 -16.25 10.06
CA ILE A 172 -10.73 -16.58 9.80
C ILE A 172 -11.66 -15.67 10.64
N ALA A 173 -11.31 -15.42 11.90
CA ALA A 173 -12.08 -14.53 12.77
C ALA A 173 -12.12 -13.09 12.25
N ILE A 174 -10.99 -12.55 11.73
CA ILE A 174 -10.93 -11.23 11.11
C ILE A 174 -11.85 -11.14 9.89
N ARG A 175 -11.85 -12.18 9.03
CA ARG A 175 -12.76 -12.25 7.88
C ARG A 175 -14.22 -12.27 8.30
N ALA A 176 -14.57 -13.14 9.26
CA ALA A 176 -15.91 -13.23 9.79
C ALA A 176 -16.38 -11.89 10.40
N THR A 177 -15.49 -11.16 11.09
CA THR A 177 -15.79 -9.83 11.65
C THR A 177 -16.10 -8.80 10.56
N GLY A 178 -15.41 -8.85 9.42
CA GLY A 178 -15.70 -7.97 8.29
C GLY A 178 -16.98 -8.31 7.55
N ASP A 179 -17.34 -9.60 7.50
CA ASP A 179 -18.57 -10.07 6.85
C ASP A 179 -19.82 -9.76 7.72
N ASN A 180 -19.77 -10.09 9.03
CA ASN A 180 -20.87 -9.84 9.97
C ASN A 180 -20.36 -9.77 11.42
N GLU A 181 -20.19 -8.57 11.93
CA GLU A 181 -19.69 -8.33 13.29
C GLU A 181 -20.64 -8.83 14.37
N GLU A 182 -21.97 -8.70 14.19
CA GLU A 182 -22.96 -9.13 15.18
C GLU A 182 -22.94 -10.66 15.34
N MET A 183 -22.79 -11.39 14.23
CA MET A 183 -22.64 -12.85 14.27
C MET A 183 -21.36 -13.27 15.02
N VAL A 184 -20.26 -12.55 14.82
CA VAL A 184 -18.99 -12.85 15.50
C VAL A 184 -19.12 -12.60 17.00
N ARG A 185 -19.76 -11.51 17.42
CA ARG A 185 -20.03 -11.21 18.83
C ARG A 185 -20.93 -12.29 19.49
N SER A 186 -21.94 -12.81 18.78
CA SER A 186 -22.80 -13.88 19.27
C SER A 186 -22.07 -15.24 19.40
N SER A 187 -21.00 -15.43 18.63
CA SER A 187 -20.14 -16.63 18.64
C SER A 187 -19.04 -16.59 19.71
N SER A 188 -19.13 -15.70 20.71
CA SER A 188 -18.15 -15.52 21.80
C SER A 188 -16.75 -15.11 21.33
N ILE A 189 -16.60 -14.61 20.10
CA ILE A 189 -15.34 -14.07 19.57
C ILE A 189 -15.32 -12.57 19.85
N ASN A 190 -14.16 -12.07 20.30
CA ASN A 190 -13.97 -10.65 20.54
C ASN A 190 -13.80 -9.89 19.22
N ALA A 191 -14.88 -9.33 18.67
CA ALA A 191 -14.90 -8.59 17.43
C ALA A 191 -14.04 -7.31 17.49
N ASP A 192 -13.90 -6.68 18.65
CA ASP A 192 -13.08 -5.49 18.85
C ASP A 192 -11.58 -5.82 18.68
N LEU A 193 -11.15 -6.97 19.21
CA LEU A 193 -9.78 -7.45 19.08
C LEU A 193 -9.46 -7.83 17.62
N THR A 194 -10.36 -8.58 16.98
CA THR A 194 -10.15 -9.01 15.59
C THR A 194 -10.11 -7.83 14.62
N ARG A 195 -10.97 -6.83 14.81
CA ARG A 195 -10.95 -5.58 14.04
C ARG A 195 -9.63 -4.82 14.25
N SER A 196 -9.20 -4.64 15.51
CA SER A 196 -7.94 -3.92 15.82
C SER A 196 -6.73 -4.62 15.20
N ILE A 197 -6.63 -5.95 15.30
CA ILE A 197 -5.54 -6.73 14.68
C ILE A 197 -5.56 -6.59 13.15
N GLY A 198 -6.74 -6.62 12.53
CA GLY A 198 -6.85 -6.45 11.10
C GLY A 198 -6.40 -5.06 10.61
N ILE A 199 -6.77 -3.99 11.35
CA ILE A 199 -6.32 -2.61 11.05
C ILE A 199 -4.81 -2.45 11.28
N MET A 200 -4.26 -3.05 12.36
CA MET A 200 -2.82 -3.10 12.60
C MET A 200 -2.07 -3.75 11.44
N LEU A 201 -2.52 -4.92 11.00
CA LEU A 201 -1.89 -5.66 9.91
C LEU A 201 -1.95 -4.87 8.59
N ALA A 202 -3.09 -4.25 8.30
CA ALA A 202 -3.28 -3.41 7.12
C ALA A 202 -2.29 -2.23 7.10
N ASN A 203 -2.23 -1.46 8.19
CA ASN A 203 -1.34 -0.30 8.30
C ASN A 203 0.14 -0.70 8.36
N GLY A 204 0.47 -1.87 8.92
CA GLY A 204 1.83 -2.42 8.90
C GLY A 204 2.33 -2.70 7.48
N LEU A 205 1.49 -3.27 6.61
CA LEU A 205 1.81 -3.50 5.21
C LEU A 205 1.94 -2.19 4.41
N VAL A 206 1.05 -1.24 4.69
CA VAL A 206 1.12 0.10 4.08
C VAL A 206 2.43 0.79 4.44
N ALA A 207 2.81 0.76 5.71
CA ALA A 207 4.06 1.35 6.19
C ALA A 207 5.30 0.61 5.66
N LEU A 208 5.23 -0.72 5.49
CA LEU A 208 6.28 -1.49 4.83
C LEU A 208 6.51 -1.01 3.39
N SER A 209 5.44 -0.75 2.64
CA SER A 209 5.53 -0.18 1.29
C SER A 209 6.18 1.20 1.31
N GLY A 210 5.82 2.08 2.27
CA GLY A 210 6.48 3.37 2.47
C GLY A 210 7.98 3.22 2.79
N ALA A 211 8.34 2.26 3.64
CA ALA A 211 9.72 1.95 3.98
C ALA A 211 10.53 1.46 2.76
N MET A 212 9.94 0.59 1.94
CA MET A 212 10.55 0.13 0.69
C MET A 212 10.76 1.29 -0.28
N LEU A 213 9.77 2.15 -0.46
CA LEU A 213 9.87 3.32 -1.32
C LEU A 213 10.97 4.29 -0.86
N CYS A 214 11.08 4.54 0.46
CA CYS A 214 12.12 5.38 1.03
C CYS A 214 13.51 4.87 0.65
N GLN A 215 13.76 3.58 0.74
CA GLN A 215 15.05 3.00 0.41
C GLN A 215 15.33 2.95 -1.09
N GLU A 216 14.30 2.81 -1.92
CA GLU A 216 14.40 2.87 -3.38
C GLU A 216 14.77 4.29 -3.83
N GLN A 217 13.98 5.29 -3.42
CA GLN A 217 14.16 6.70 -3.78
C GLN A 217 15.33 7.38 -3.05
N ARG A 218 15.78 6.81 -1.92
CA ARG A 218 16.83 7.33 -1.04
C ARG A 218 16.50 8.66 -0.37
N TYR A 219 15.23 8.96 -0.19
CA TYR A 219 14.75 10.07 0.60
C TYR A 219 13.36 9.74 1.18
N ALA A 220 13.03 10.42 2.27
CA ALA A 220 11.68 10.43 2.84
C ALA A 220 11.09 11.83 2.64
N ASP A 221 9.82 11.92 2.26
CA ASP A 221 9.09 13.16 2.05
C ASP A 221 7.67 13.02 2.61
N LEU A 222 7.25 14.00 3.42
CA LEU A 222 5.92 14.05 4.01
C LEU A 222 4.81 14.13 2.94
N GLY A 223 5.09 14.73 1.79
CA GLY A 223 4.16 14.87 0.68
C GLY A 223 3.82 13.57 -0.03
N ASN A 224 4.67 12.53 0.12
CA ASN A 224 4.48 11.23 -0.53
C ASN A 224 3.26 10.45 -0.01
N GLY A 225 2.76 10.76 1.19
CA GLY A 225 1.55 10.10 1.72
C GLY A 225 0.24 10.58 1.10
N SER A 226 0.24 11.78 0.55
CA SER A 226 -1.00 12.40 0.07
C SER A 226 -1.60 11.67 -1.14
N GLY A 227 -2.74 11.02 -0.94
CA GLY A 227 -3.48 10.30 -1.98
C GLY A 227 -3.08 8.84 -2.16
N MET A 228 -2.24 8.28 -1.28
CA MET A 228 -1.84 6.87 -1.35
C MET A 228 -3.00 5.92 -1.14
N LEU A 229 -3.98 6.29 -0.30
CA LEU A 229 -5.24 5.57 -0.18
C LEU A 229 -5.93 5.39 -1.54
N VAL A 230 -6.00 6.47 -2.33
CA VAL A 230 -6.65 6.44 -3.65
C VAL A 230 -5.90 5.52 -4.61
N VAL A 231 -4.58 5.59 -4.61
CA VAL A 231 -3.70 4.69 -5.40
C VAL A 231 -3.90 3.23 -4.99
N GLY A 232 -3.94 2.94 -3.69
CA GLY A 232 -4.17 1.60 -3.17
C GLY A 232 -5.55 1.05 -3.53
N LEU A 233 -6.61 1.86 -3.40
CA LEU A 233 -7.97 1.48 -3.82
C LEU A 233 -8.05 1.21 -5.33
N ALA A 234 -7.43 2.07 -6.15
CA ALA A 234 -7.35 1.86 -7.60
C ALA A 234 -6.71 0.50 -7.92
N SER A 235 -5.57 0.21 -7.30
CA SER A 235 -4.86 -1.05 -7.48
C SER A 235 -5.76 -2.25 -7.14
N VAL A 236 -6.43 -2.22 -5.98
CA VAL A 236 -7.35 -3.29 -5.57
C VAL A 236 -8.51 -3.45 -6.55
N ILE A 237 -9.13 -2.35 -6.99
CA ILE A 237 -10.30 -2.38 -7.86
C ILE A 237 -9.92 -2.88 -9.26
N ILE A 238 -8.83 -2.37 -9.84
CA ILE A 238 -8.32 -2.83 -11.14
C ILE A 238 -8.01 -4.32 -11.09
N GLY A 239 -7.29 -4.76 -10.05
CA GLY A 239 -6.97 -6.16 -9.87
C GLY A 239 -8.22 -7.03 -9.80
N GLN A 240 -9.20 -6.67 -8.97
CA GLN A 240 -10.45 -7.43 -8.84
C GLN A 240 -11.35 -7.40 -10.08
N ALA A 241 -11.32 -6.32 -10.85
CA ALA A 241 -12.07 -6.22 -12.09
C ALA A 241 -11.55 -7.17 -13.17
N LEU A 242 -10.22 -7.37 -13.22
CA LEU A 242 -9.56 -8.22 -14.22
C LEU A 242 -9.49 -9.69 -13.80
N PHE A 243 -9.11 -9.97 -12.56
CA PHE A 243 -8.85 -11.33 -12.06
C PHE A 243 -9.99 -11.93 -11.23
N GLY A 244 -11.02 -11.13 -10.95
CA GLY A 244 -12.21 -11.58 -10.22
C GLY A 244 -12.05 -11.62 -8.70
N ARG A 245 -13.12 -12.07 -8.01
CA ARG A 245 -13.28 -12.02 -6.54
C ARG A 245 -13.33 -13.41 -5.91
N ARG A 246 -12.64 -14.41 -6.43
CA ARG A 246 -12.72 -15.80 -6.00
C ARG A 246 -11.81 -16.09 -4.81
N GLY A 247 -12.32 -15.88 -3.58
CA GLY A 247 -11.57 -16.21 -2.35
C GLY A 247 -10.51 -15.20 -1.95
N VAL A 248 -9.97 -15.34 -0.71
CA VAL A 248 -9.02 -14.37 -0.13
C VAL A 248 -7.66 -14.42 -0.83
N THR A 249 -7.13 -15.62 -1.05
CA THR A 249 -5.81 -15.78 -1.69
C THR A 249 -5.81 -15.22 -3.11
N ALA A 250 -6.85 -15.51 -3.91
CA ALA A 250 -7.02 -14.92 -5.23
C ALA A 250 -7.18 -13.39 -5.16
N GLY A 251 -7.86 -12.89 -4.11
CA GLY A 251 -8.00 -11.46 -3.86
C GLY A 251 -6.67 -10.77 -3.54
N LEU A 252 -5.79 -11.40 -2.75
CA LEU A 252 -4.44 -10.90 -2.47
C LEU A 252 -3.61 -10.82 -3.75
N VAL A 253 -3.59 -11.88 -4.55
CA VAL A 253 -2.88 -11.90 -5.83
C VAL A 253 -3.45 -10.86 -6.79
N SER A 254 -4.77 -10.71 -6.84
CA SER A 254 -5.40 -9.70 -7.70
C SER A 254 -5.03 -8.27 -7.29
N ALA A 255 -4.91 -7.98 -5.99
CA ALA A 255 -4.48 -6.67 -5.51
C ALA A 255 -3.04 -6.34 -5.93
N VAL A 256 -2.14 -7.33 -5.88
CA VAL A 256 -0.76 -7.20 -6.36
C VAL A 256 -0.73 -6.94 -7.86
N MET A 257 -1.42 -7.77 -8.65
CA MET A 257 -1.48 -7.58 -10.12
C MET A 257 -2.09 -6.23 -10.49
N GLY A 258 -3.06 -5.78 -9.71
CA GLY A 258 -3.64 -4.43 -9.89
C GLY A 258 -2.65 -3.31 -9.61
N SER A 259 -1.76 -3.46 -8.63
CA SER A 259 -0.69 -2.51 -8.35
C SER A 259 0.30 -2.42 -9.53
N GLU A 260 0.67 -3.57 -10.10
CA GLU A 260 1.54 -3.62 -11.27
C GLU A 260 0.91 -2.91 -12.48
N ILE A 261 -0.35 -3.24 -12.78
CA ILE A 261 -1.08 -2.64 -13.92
C ILE A 261 -1.22 -1.13 -13.73
N TYR A 262 -1.57 -0.69 -12.52
CA TYR A 262 -1.69 0.73 -12.21
C TYR A 262 -0.38 1.48 -12.47
N ARG A 263 0.77 0.91 -12.06
CA ARG A 263 2.09 1.51 -12.28
C ARG A 263 2.51 1.51 -13.75
N ILE A 264 2.19 0.45 -14.50
CA ILE A 264 2.43 0.41 -15.95
C ILE A 264 1.66 1.55 -16.65
N ILE A 265 0.39 1.77 -16.29
CA ILE A 265 -0.44 2.86 -16.85
C ILE A 265 0.19 4.23 -16.52
N LEU A 266 0.61 4.45 -15.28
CA LEU A 266 1.27 5.69 -14.87
C LEU A 266 2.59 5.90 -15.62
N GLN A 267 3.42 4.88 -15.73
CA GLN A 267 4.71 4.98 -16.40
C GLN A 267 4.55 5.23 -17.91
N ALA A 268 3.53 4.65 -18.53
CA ALA A 268 3.19 4.94 -19.92
C ALA A 268 2.76 6.42 -20.11
N ALA A 269 2.05 6.99 -19.14
CA ALA A 269 1.67 8.40 -19.17
C ALA A 269 2.88 9.34 -19.04
N TYR A 270 3.88 8.97 -18.22
CA TYR A 270 5.13 9.74 -18.13
C TYR A 270 5.91 9.79 -19.45
N GLN A 271 5.79 8.79 -20.32
CA GLN A 271 6.44 8.81 -21.64
C GLN A 271 5.85 9.84 -22.62
N ILE A 272 4.64 10.33 -22.34
CA ILE A 272 3.96 11.35 -23.19
C ILE A 272 4.34 12.78 -22.73
N ASP A 273 5.49 12.94 -22.05
CA ASP A 273 6.01 14.22 -21.51
C ASP A 273 5.00 14.99 -20.63
N MET A 274 4.18 14.26 -19.85
CA MET A 274 3.25 14.88 -18.92
C MET A 274 4.00 15.52 -17.74
N PRO A 275 3.70 16.79 -17.40
CA PRO A 275 4.30 17.44 -16.24
C PRO A 275 3.97 16.72 -14.95
N SER A 276 4.91 16.63 -14.00
CA SER A 276 4.78 15.88 -12.73
C SER A 276 3.57 16.30 -11.89
N TYR A 277 3.12 17.55 -11.99
CA TYR A 277 1.93 18.02 -11.25
C TYR A 277 0.61 17.44 -11.77
N THR A 278 0.56 16.92 -12.99
CA THR A 278 -0.65 16.31 -13.58
C THR A 278 -0.88 14.87 -13.13
N VAL A 279 0.11 14.24 -12.49
CA VAL A 279 0.04 12.85 -12.06
C VAL A 279 -1.10 12.58 -11.09
N LYS A 280 -1.34 13.50 -10.14
CA LYS A 280 -2.46 13.39 -9.19
C LYS A 280 -3.82 13.43 -9.90
N LEU A 281 -3.96 14.27 -10.92
CA LEU A 281 -5.18 14.33 -11.73
C LEU A 281 -5.36 13.08 -12.57
N LEU A 282 -4.29 12.58 -13.18
CA LEU A 282 -4.31 11.32 -13.92
C LEU A 282 -4.69 10.14 -13.01
N SER A 283 -4.10 10.07 -11.81
CA SER A 283 -4.45 9.07 -10.80
C SER A 283 -5.95 9.09 -10.48
N ALA A 284 -6.52 10.28 -10.23
CA ALA A 284 -7.95 10.43 -9.97
C ALA A 284 -8.81 9.97 -11.17
N LEU A 285 -8.38 10.26 -12.39
CA LEU A 285 -9.07 9.82 -13.61
C LEU A 285 -9.03 8.29 -13.75
N ILE A 286 -7.87 7.67 -13.55
CA ILE A 286 -7.71 6.21 -13.60
C ILE A 286 -8.62 5.54 -12.57
N VAL A 287 -8.67 6.07 -11.34
CA VAL A 287 -9.54 5.55 -10.28
C VAL A 287 -11.01 5.69 -10.67
N THR A 288 -11.40 6.84 -11.19
CA THR A 288 -12.79 7.08 -11.63
C THR A 288 -13.20 6.09 -12.72
N VAL A 289 -12.34 5.86 -13.71
CA VAL A 289 -12.58 4.87 -14.77
C VAL A 289 -12.63 3.46 -14.19
N ALA A 290 -11.70 3.10 -13.29
CA ALA A 290 -11.67 1.79 -12.65
C ALA A 290 -12.95 1.51 -11.84
N LEU A 291 -13.47 2.50 -11.12
CA LEU A 291 -14.73 2.41 -10.38
C LEU A 291 -15.95 2.33 -11.31
N ALA A 292 -15.92 3.01 -12.46
CA ALA A 292 -17.02 3.00 -13.43
C ALA A 292 -17.10 1.69 -14.23
N LEU A 293 -15.98 1.01 -14.47
CA LEU A 293 -15.94 -0.22 -15.27
C LEU A 293 -16.93 -1.31 -14.82
N PRO A 294 -17.01 -1.72 -13.53
CA PRO A 294 -17.99 -2.72 -13.11
C PRO A 294 -19.45 -2.25 -13.30
N LEU A 295 -19.75 -0.98 -13.06
CA LEU A 295 -21.09 -0.41 -13.27
C LEU A 295 -21.49 -0.40 -14.75
N ILE A 296 -20.54 -0.05 -15.63
CA ILE A 296 -20.76 -0.08 -17.08
C ILE A 296 -21.00 -1.52 -17.55
N LYS A 297 -20.22 -2.48 -17.04
CA LYS A 297 -20.38 -3.91 -17.39
C LYS A 297 -21.73 -4.46 -16.93
N GLU A 298 -22.20 -4.13 -15.73
CA GLU A 298 -23.52 -4.54 -15.25
C GLU A 298 -24.66 -3.93 -16.08
N LYS A 299 -24.57 -2.65 -16.40
CA LYS A 299 -25.58 -1.99 -17.26
C LYS A 299 -25.59 -2.57 -18.68
N SER A 300 -24.43 -2.86 -19.26
CA SER A 300 -24.36 -3.45 -20.61
C SER A 300 -24.95 -4.86 -20.64
N LEU A 301 -24.71 -5.67 -19.62
CA LEU A 301 -25.30 -7.01 -19.46
C LEU A 301 -26.81 -6.95 -19.24
N ALA A 302 -27.29 -6.01 -18.43
CA ALA A 302 -28.72 -5.81 -18.22
C ALA A 302 -29.43 -5.36 -19.50
N TRP A 303 -28.80 -4.47 -20.27
CA TRP A 303 -29.35 -4.02 -21.56
C TRP A 303 -29.37 -5.15 -22.61
N SER A 304 -28.30 -5.96 -22.68
CA SER A 304 -28.24 -7.14 -23.55
C SER A 304 -29.35 -8.15 -23.22
N ARG A 305 -29.60 -8.42 -21.90
CA ARG A 305 -30.67 -9.32 -21.45
C ARG A 305 -32.07 -8.79 -21.78
N ARG A 306 -32.30 -7.48 -21.69
CA ARG A 306 -33.57 -6.85 -22.11
C ARG A 306 -33.81 -7.02 -23.61
N ARG A 307 -32.78 -6.79 -24.44
CA ARG A 307 -32.89 -6.97 -25.89
C ARG A 307 -33.15 -8.41 -26.34
N SER A 308 -32.55 -9.40 -25.65
CA SER A 308 -32.84 -10.81 -25.96
C SER A 308 -34.25 -11.22 -25.52
N GLY A 309 -34.73 -10.76 -24.37
CA GLY A 309 -36.10 -11.04 -23.91
C GLY A 309 -37.20 -10.35 -24.76
N GLU A 310 -36.90 -9.19 -25.37
CA GLU A 310 -37.81 -8.55 -26.35
C GLU A 310 -37.85 -9.30 -27.69
N ARG A 311 -36.72 -9.90 -28.11
CA ARG A 311 -36.69 -10.73 -29.34
C ARG A 311 -37.43 -12.07 -29.18
N ASP A 312 -37.40 -12.67 -28.01
CA ASP A 312 -38.15 -13.93 -27.73
C ASP A 312 -39.65 -13.70 -27.55
N ARG A 313 -40.07 -12.48 -27.18
CA ARG A 313 -41.52 -12.11 -27.13
C ARG A 313 -42.07 -11.68 -28.48
N ALA A 314 -41.23 -11.37 -29.45
CA ALA A 314 -41.61 -10.95 -30.79
C ALA A 314 -41.62 -12.10 -31.82
N ARG A 315 -41.29 -13.33 -31.35
CA ARG A 315 -41.44 -14.57 -32.09
C ARG A 315 -42.60 -15.40 -31.48
#